data_97ad8ead2f041ea7536c77db8732686e
#
_entry.id   97ad8ead2f041ea7536c77db8732686e
#
_cell.length_a   1.000
_cell.length_b   1.000
_cell.length_c   1.000
_cell.angle_alpha   90.00
_cell.angle_beta   90.00
_cell.angle_gamma   90.00
#
_symmetry.space_group_name_H-M   'P 1'
#
loop_
_entity.id
_entity.type
_entity.pdbx_description
1 polymer ?
#
loop_
_entity_poly.entity_id
_entity_poly.type
_entity_poly.pdbx_seq_one_letter_code
_entity_poly.pdbx_strand_id
1 'polypeptide(L)'
;MRKQYFVDTGFLIALAAPRDQLHDQAFSVAQRVREETASLLTTRAVLLELGAALSGLRHRAIAADMLRAIEADPAMEIVALSDTLYSEALRMFSQHHDKEWSLTDCLSFVVMRARGLTEALAADHHFEQAGFTALLHLT
;
A
#
# COMPACT_ATOMS: atom_id res chain seq x y z
N MET A 1 11.17 5.51 19.37
CA MET A 1 9.87 5.19 18.78
C MET A 1 10.02 4.30 17.58
N ARG A 2 9.15 3.30 17.46
CA ARG A 2 9.16 2.42 16.30
C ARG A 2 8.64 3.17 15.08
N LYS A 3 9.34 3.07 13.97
CA LYS A 3 8.84 3.60 12.70
C LYS A 3 7.64 2.79 12.22
N GLN A 4 6.73 3.48 11.53
CA GLN A 4 5.60 2.84 10.88
C GLN A 4 5.49 3.35 9.45
N TYR A 5 5.26 2.44 8.51
CA TYR A 5 5.09 2.76 7.10
C TYR A 5 3.74 2.26 6.61
N PHE A 6 3.12 3.02 5.73
CA PHE A 6 1.95 2.54 5.02
C PHE A 6 2.40 1.68 3.84
N VAL A 7 1.67 0.61 3.55
CA VAL A 7 2.00 -0.31 2.44
C VAL A 7 0.94 -0.21 1.37
N ASP A 8 1.35 0.20 0.16
CA ASP A 8 0.48 0.33 -1.00
C ASP A 8 0.56 -0.89 -1.91
N THR A 9 -0.42 -1.04 -2.77
CA THR A 9 -0.55 -2.16 -3.70
C THR A 9 0.68 -2.29 -4.62
N GLY A 10 1.16 -1.18 -5.16
CA GLY A 10 2.29 -1.19 -6.10
C GLY A 10 3.55 -1.79 -5.53
N PHE A 11 3.82 -1.54 -4.25
CA PHE A 11 4.95 -2.15 -3.55
C PHE A 11 4.81 -3.67 -3.46
N LEU A 12 3.61 -4.13 -3.10
CA LEU A 12 3.34 -5.57 -2.97
C LEU A 12 3.42 -6.28 -4.33
N ILE A 13 2.91 -5.65 -5.38
CA ILE A 13 3.03 -6.18 -6.75
C ILE A 13 4.51 -6.29 -7.13
N ALA A 14 5.30 -5.26 -6.84
CA ALA A 14 6.73 -5.27 -7.17
C ALA A 14 7.47 -6.39 -6.44
N LEU A 15 7.11 -6.65 -5.19
CA LEU A 15 7.70 -7.79 -4.44
C LEU A 15 7.31 -9.13 -5.05
N ALA A 16 6.06 -9.28 -5.48
CA ALA A 16 5.51 -10.54 -5.97
C ALA A 16 5.97 -10.87 -7.39
N ALA A 17 6.26 -9.86 -8.21
CA ALA A 17 6.54 -10.02 -9.63
C ALA A 17 8.01 -9.74 -9.93
N PRO A 18 8.86 -10.77 -10.10
CA PRO A 18 10.30 -10.57 -10.34
C PRO A 18 10.62 -9.74 -11.57
N ARG A 19 9.71 -9.66 -12.52
CA ARG A 19 9.88 -8.87 -13.74
C ARG A 19 9.38 -7.43 -13.61
N ASP A 20 8.80 -7.08 -12.46
CA ASP A 20 8.37 -5.70 -12.24
C ASP A 20 9.60 -4.80 -12.19
N GLN A 21 9.48 -3.63 -12.81
CA GLN A 21 10.54 -2.64 -12.91
C GLN A 21 11.09 -2.22 -11.55
N LEU A 22 10.26 -2.28 -10.53
CA LEU A 22 10.61 -1.88 -9.16
C LEU A 22 10.94 -3.06 -8.25
N HIS A 23 11.02 -4.28 -8.78
CA HIS A 23 11.22 -5.48 -7.97
C HIS A 23 12.44 -5.38 -7.05
N ASP A 24 13.61 -5.06 -7.61
CA ASP A 24 14.85 -5.01 -6.84
C ASP A 24 14.80 -3.91 -5.79
N GLN A 25 14.25 -2.76 -6.15
CA GLN A 25 14.10 -1.63 -5.23
C GLN A 25 13.16 -1.97 -4.09
N ALA A 26 12.02 -2.62 -4.39
CA ALA A 26 11.05 -3.04 -3.39
C ALA A 26 11.66 -4.07 -2.44
N PHE A 27 12.44 -5.01 -2.97
CA PHE A 27 13.12 -6.01 -2.16
C PHE A 27 14.09 -5.37 -1.18
N SER A 28 14.91 -4.41 -1.64
CA SER A 28 15.86 -3.68 -0.80
C SER A 28 15.16 -2.90 0.30
N VAL A 29 14.06 -2.22 -0.04
CA VAL A 29 13.28 -1.46 0.93
C VAL A 29 12.65 -2.39 1.97
N ALA A 30 12.14 -3.54 1.53
CA ALA A 30 11.56 -4.53 2.46
C ALA A 30 12.59 -5.02 3.47
N GLN A 31 13.83 -5.27 3.02
CA GLN A 31 14.91 -5.68 3.92
C GLN A 31 15.23 -4.59 4.94
N ARG A 32 15.34 -3.34 4.49
CA ARG A 32 15.63 -2.21 5.39
C ARG A 32 14.55 -2.04 6.43
N VAL A 33 13.29 -2.13 6.02
CA VAL A 33 12.14 -2.02 6.93
C VAL A 33 12.18 -3.12 7.99
N ARG A 34 12.54 -4.34 7.59
CA ARG A 34 12.68 -5.48 8.52
C ARG A 34 13.81 -5.24 9.50
N GLU A 35 14.95 -4.74 9.04
CA GLU A 35 16.10 -4.44 9.90
C GLU A 35 15.79 -3.34 10.91
N GLU A 36 14.97 -2.38 10.52
CA GLU A 36 14.50 -1.31 11.41
C GLU A 36 13.48 -1.81 12.44
N THR A 37 13.02 -3.04 12.32
CA THR A 37 11.91 -3.58 13.11
C THR A 37 10.68 -2.66 13.09
N ALA A 38 10.43 -2.06 11.93
CA ALA A 38 9.32 -1.14 11.75
C ALA A 38 7.98 -1.89 11.77
N SER A 39 6.93 -1.20 12.17
CA SER A 39 5.57 -1.71 12.00
C SER A 39 5.02 -1.22 10.65
N LEU A 40 4.05 -1.97 10.12
CA LEU A 40 3.46 -1.71 8.82
C LEU A 40 1.96 -1.54 8.97
N LEU A 41 1.40 -0.69 8.13
CA LEU A 41 -0.04 -0.43 8.10
C LEU A 41 -0.52 -0.52 6.66
N THR A 42 -1.60 -1.24 6.44
CA THR A 42 -2.27 -1.24 5.14
C THR A 42 -3.78 -1.25 5.36
N THR A 43 -4.54 -1.29 4.28
CA THR A 43 -5.99 -1.37 4.36
C THR A 43 -6.49 -2.63 3.70
N ARG A 44 -7.68 -3.06 4.07
CA ARG A 44 -8.34 -4.19 3.42
C ARG A 44 -8.53 -3.92 1.92
N ALA A 45 -8.74 -2.67 1.53
CA ALA A 45 -8.89 -2.28 0.13
C ALA A 45 -7.61 -2.53 -0.68
N VAL A 46 -6.44 -2.24 -0.12
CA VAL A 46 -5.15 -2.54 -0.76
C VAL A 46 -5.02 -4.04 -1.03
N LEU A 47 -5.40 -4.87 -0.06
CA LEU A 47 -5.31 -6.32 -0.21
C LEU A 47 -6.26 -6.85 -1.29
N LEU A 48 -7.45 -6.27 -1.39
CA LEU A 48 -8.39 -6.61 -2.47
C LEU A 48 -7.83 -6.20 -3.84
N GLU A 49 -7.22 -5.04 -3.91
CA GLU A 49 -6.60 -4.55 -5.15
C GLU A 49 -5.42 -5.44 -5.56
N LEU A 50 -4.62 -5.89 -4.60
CA LEU A 50 -3.53 -6.84 -4.86
C LEU A 50 -4.07 -8.15 -5.44
N GLY A 51 -5.11 -8.71 -4.82
CA GLY A 51 -5.74 -9.92 -5.32
C GLY A 51 -6.32 -9.76 -6.71
N ALA A 52 -6.88 -8.59 -7.01
CA ALA A 52 -7.41 -8.30 -8.35
C ALA A 52 -6.28 -8.18 -9.39
N ALA A 53 -5.22 -7.45 -9.05
CA ALA A 53 -4.10 -7.23 -9.97
C ALA A 53 -3.35 -8.52 -10.31
N LEU A 54 -3.27 -9.46 -9.38
CA LEU A 54 -2.52 -10.70 -9.53
C LEU A 54 -3.43 -11.94 -9.62
N SER A 55 -4.65 -11.76 -10.10
CA SER A 55 -5.63 -12.85 -10.19
C SER A 55 -5.38 -13.80 -11.37
N GLY A 56 -4.56 -13.42 -12.34
CA GLY A 56 -4.27 -14.25 -13.49
C GLY A 56 -3.55 -15.54 -13.10
N LEU A 57 -3.66 -16.57 -13.94
CA LEU A 57 -3.11 -17.90 -13.65
C LEU A 57 -1.62 -17.86 -13.31
N ARG A 58 -0.88 -16.97 -13.95
CA ARG A 58 0.56 -16.85 -13.78
C ARG A 58 0.97 -16.43 -12.37
N HIS A 59 0.17 -15.56 -11.72
CA HIS A 59 0.53 -14.95 -10.45
C HIS A 59 -0.41 -15.32 -9.31
N ARG A 60 -1.45 -16.07 -9.59
CA ARG A 60 -2.51 -16.34 -8.62
C ARG A 60 -2.01 -17.03 -7.36
N ALA A 61 -1.15 -18.03 -7.51
CA ALA A 61 -0.62 -18.78 -6.36
C ALA A 61 0.26 -17.91 -5.47
N ILE A 62 1.13 -17.10 -6.08
CA ILE A 62 2.02 -16.22 -5.32
C ILE A 62 1.23 -15.12 -4.61
N ALA A 63 0.16 -14.62 -5.25
CA ALA A 63 -0.73 -13.64 -4.62
C ALA A 63 -1.41 -14.23 -3.38
N ALA A 64 -1.92 -15.45 -3.48
CA ALA A 64 -2.57 -16.13 -2.35
C ALA A 64 -1.59 -16.31 -1.19
N ASP A 65 -0.37 -16.75 -1.49
CA ASP A 65 0.67 -16.95 -0.46
C ASP A 65 1.04 -15.62 0.21
N MET A 66 1.20 -14.56 -0.58
CA MET A 66 1.51 -13.23 -0.06
C MET A 66 0.40 -12.69 0.83
N LEU A 67 -0.85 -12.83 0.41
CA LEU A 67 -1.99 -12.38 1.20
C LEU A 67 -2.08 -13.12 2.53
N ARG A 68 -1.85 -14.44 2.54
CA ARG A 68 -1.83 -15.22 3.79
C ARG A 68 -0.68 -14.77 4.69
N ALA A 69 0.48 -14.51 4.12
CA ALA A 69 1.64 -14.04 4.88
C ALA A 69 1.37 -12.68 5.53
N ILE A 70 0.74 -11.77 4.81
CA ILE A 70 0.35 -10.45 5.33
C ILE A 70 -0.63 -10.60 6.49
N GLU A 71 -1.65 -11.45 6.34
CA GLU A 71 -2.64 -11.70 7.39
C GLU A 71 -2.00 -12.27 8.65
N ALA A 72 -0.94 -13.05 8.51
CA ALA A 72 -0.26 -13.71 9.62
C ALA A 72 0.87 -12.88 10.24
N ASP A 73 1.26 -11.77 9.61
CA ASP A 73 2.41 -10.98 10.05
C ASP A 73 2.06 -10.10 11.24
N PRO A 74 2.67 -10.33 12.43
CA PRO A 74 2.37 -9.51 13.62
C PRO A 74 2.83 -8.05 13.48
N ALA A 75 3.72 -7.74 12.55
CA ALA A 75 4.19 -6.38 12.29
C ALA A 75 3.22 -5.58 11.41
N MET A 76 2.23 -6.25 10.81
CA MET A 76 1.29 -5.63 9.85
C MET A 76 -0.07 -5.43 10.49
N GLU A 77 -0.51 -4.18 10.56
CA GLU A 77 -1.90 -3.87 10.92
C GLU A 77 -2.71 -3.69 9.63
N ILE A 78 -3.88 -4.33 9.57
CA ILE A 78 -4.79 -4.23 8.42
C ILE A 78 -6.03 -3.47 8.87
N VAL A 79 -6.22 -2.27 8.34
CA VAL A 79 -7.39 -1.44 8.67
C VAL A 79 -8.59 -1.95 7.88
N ALA A 80 -9.66 -2.26 8.62
CA ALA A 80 -10.90 -2.75 8.02
C ALA A 80 -11.56 -1.68 7.15
N LEU A 81 -12.20 -2.11 6.07
CA LEU A 81 -12.99 -1.22 5.22
C LEU A 81 -14.36 -1.04 5.85
N SER A 82 -14.48 0.00 6.69
CA SER A 82 -15.74 0.36 7.34
C SER A 82 -16.55 1.31 6.47
N ASP A 83 -17.84 1.42 6.74
CA ASP A 83 -18.70 2.37 6.05
C ASP A 83 -18.23 3.81 6.28
N THR A 84 -17.79 4.13 7.50
CA THR A 84 -17.27 5.46 7.83
C THR A 84 -16.03 5.78 7.01
N LEU A 85 -15.07 4.86 6.94
CA LEU A 85 -13.85 5.04 6.17
C LEU A 85 -14.17 5.20 4.68
N TYR A 86 -15.06 4.36 4.16
CA TYR A 86 -15.49 4.44 2.76
C TYR A 86 -16.10 5.82 2.46
N SER A 87 -16.98 6.31 3.33
CA SER A 87 -17.64 7.60 3.14
C SER A 87 -16.65 8.76 3.15
N GLU A 88 -15.64 8.71 4.03
CA GLU A 88 -14.59 9.74 4.06
C GLU A 88 -13.75 9.72 2.78
N ALA A 89 -13.40 8.52 2.32
CA ALA A 89 -12.63 8.37 1.08
C ALA A 89 -13.43 8.84 -0.14
N LEU A 90 -14.71 8.54 -0.18
CA LEU A 90 -15.59 8.98 -1.26
C LEU A 90 -15.68 10.51 -1.30
N ARG A 91 -15.75 11.14 -0.12
CA ARG A 91 -15.74 12.61 -0.04
C ARG A 91 -14.45 13.18 -0.63
N MET A 92 -13.30 12.63 -0.24
CA MET A 92 -12.00 13.06 -0.77
C MET A 92 -11.95 12.85 -2.29
N PHE A 93 -12.40 11.71 -2.75
CA PHE A 93 -12.43 11.36 -4.17
C PHE A 93 -13.25 12.39 -4.97
N SER A 94 -14.43 12.76 -4.47
CA SER A 94 -15.31 13.71 -5.17
C SER A 94 -14.82 15.16 -5.08
N GLN A 95 -14.10 15.52 -4.02
CA GLN A 95 -13.58 16.88 -3.84
C GLN A 95 -12.31 17.15 -4.65
N HIS A 96 -11.58 16.12 -5.04
CA HIS A 96 -10.32 16.25 -5.79
C HIS A 96 -10.49 15.78 -7.24
N HIS A 97 -11.49 16.33 -7.91
CA HIS A 97 -11.80 15.97 -9.29
C HIS A 97 -10.73 16.40 -10.29
N ASP A 98 -9.74 17.18 -9.85
CA ASP A 98 -8.56 17.56 -10.64
C ASP A 98 -7.44 16.52 -10.55
N LYS A 99 -7.61 15.49 -9.71
CA LYS A 99 -6.62 14.44 -9.49
C LYS A 99 -7.12 13.12 -10.09
N GLU A 100 -6.17 12.27 -10.45
CA GLU A 100 -6.45 10.91 -10.94
C GLU A 100 -6.36 9.87 -9.83
N TRP A 101 -6.48 10.28 -8.58
CA TRP A 101 -6.46 9.37 -7.43
C TRP A 101 -7.60 8.38 -7.53
N SER A 102 -7.29 7.09 -7.37
CA SER A 102 -8.33 6.06 -7.26
C SER A 102 -9.03 6.17 -5.91
N LEU A 103 -10.18 5.50 -5.79
CA LEU A 103 -10.86 5.43 -4.50
C LEU A 103 -10.01 4.70 -3.48
N THR A 104 -9.25 3.69 -3.89
CA THR A 104 -8.29 2.99 -3.02
C THR A 104 -7.19 3.94 -2.55
N ASP A 105 -6.67 4.79 -3.42
CA ASP A 105 -5.70 5.84 -3.03
C ASP A 105 -6.30 6.73 -1.95
N CYS A 106 -7.53 7.19 -2.15
CA CYS A 106 -8.20 8.05 -1.18
C CYS A 106 -8.39 7.36 0.17
N LEU A 107 -8.75 6.08 0.17
CA LEU A 107 -8.82 5.28 1.41
C LEU A 107 -7.47 5.28 2.12
N SER A 108 -6.39 5.06 1.38
CA SER A 108 -5.03 5.06 1.92
C SER A 108 -4.68 6.42 2.52
N PHE A 109 -4.98 7.51 1.82
CA PHE A 109 -4.67 8.87 2.29
C PHE A 109 -5.45 9.23 3.55
N VAL A 110 -6.72 8.86 3.63
CA VAL A 110 -7.55 9.09 4.82
C VAL A 110 -6.93 8.37 6.03
N VAL A 111 -6.56 7.11 5.86
CA VAL A 111 -5.96 6.30 6.93
C VAL A 111 -4.62 6.87 7.36
N MET A 112 -3.75 7.22 6.40
CA MET A 112 -2.44 7.78 6.72
C MET A 112 -2.55 9.08 7.51
N ARG A 113 -3.44 9.97 7.11
CA ARG A 113 -3.67 11.23 7.84
C ARG A 113 -4.18 10.99 9.24
N ALA A 114 -5.13 10.09 9.41
CA ALA A 114 -5.70 9.77 10.71
C ALA A 114 -4.67 9.17 11.66
N ARG A 115 -3.69 8.43 11.14
CA ARG A 115 -2.65 7.78 11.94
C ARG A 115 -1.37 8.62 12.04
N GLY A 116 -1.32 9.78 11.40
CA GLY A 116 -0.12 10.63 11.41
C GLY A 116 1.05 10.03 10.65
N LEU A 117 0.81 9.16 9.69
CA LEU A 117 1.85 8.57 8.85
C LEU A 117 2.21 9.51 7.71
N THR A 118 3.51 9.62 7.44
CA THR A 118 4.02 10.48 6.37
C THR A 118 4.75 9.72 5.27
N GLU A 119 5.16 8.48 5.54
CA GLU A 119 5.95 7.68 4.60
C GLU A 119 5.17 6.44 4.16
N ALA A 120 5.21 6.16 2.86
CA ALA A 120 4.53 5.03 2.28
C ALA A 120 5.49 4.18 1.44
N LEU A 121 5.36 2.88 1.55
CA LEU A 121 5.98 1.93 0.63
C LEU A 121 5.12 1.93 -0.62
N ALA A 122 5.39 2.87 -1.50
CA ALA A 122 4.64 3.16 -2.70
C ALA A 122 5.56 3.79 -3.74
N ALA A 123 5.24 3.63 -5.00
CA ALA A 123 5.93 4.25 -6.11
C ALA A 123 5.06 5.29 -6.81
N ASP A 124 3.80 5.32 -6.48
CA ASP A 124 2.82 6.15 -7.15
C ASP A 124 3.00 7.63 -6.75
N HIS A 125 3.15 8.49 -7.77
CA HIS A 125 3.25 9.93 -7.56
C HIS A 125 2.00 10.52 -6.89
N HIS A 126 0.88 9.79 -6.89
CA HIS A 126 -0.34 10.20 -6.20
C HIS A 126 -0.11 10.42 -4.71
N PHE A 127 0.73 9.59 -4.08
CA PHE A 127 1.08 9.77 -2.67
C PHE A 127 1.81 11.08 -2.43
N GLU A 128 2.73 11.44 -3.31
CA GLU A 128 3.45 12.71 -3.20
C GLU A 128 2.54 13.91 -3.43
N GLN A 129 1.61 13.81 -4.39
CA GLN A 129 0.59 14.84 -4.61
C GLN A 129 -0.27 15.07 -3.35
N ALA A 130 -0.50 14.02 -2.58
CA ALA A 130 -1.30 14.09 -1.35
C ALA A 130 -0.51 14.55 -0.15
N GLY A 131 0.80 14.80 -0.30
CA GLY A 131 1.67 15.33 0.76
C GLY A 131 2.47 14.28 1.51
N PHE A 132 2.51 13.04 1.03
CA PHE A 132 3.26 11.96 1.64
C PHE A 132 4.58 11.70 0.90
N THR A 133 5.49 10.99 1.53
CA THR A 133 6.75 10.56 0.89
C THR A 133 6.61 9.13 0.41
N ALA A 134 6.77 8.91 -0.90
CA ALA A 134 6.82 7.57 -1.49
C ALA A 134 8.27 7.10 -1.48
N LEU A 135 8.51 5.88 -0.97
CA LEU A 135 9.87 5.37 -0.80
C LEU A 135 10.41 4.61 -2.01
N LEU A 136 9.58 4.34 -3.00
CA LEU A 136 10.01 3.76 -4.27
C LEU A 136 9.95 4.83 -5.34
N HIS A 137 10.90 4.81 -6.26
CA HIS A 137 10.99 5.82 -7.31
C HIS A 137 11.20 5.18 -8.67
N LEU A 138 10.36 5.56 -9.63
CA LEU A 138 10.58 5.24 -11.03
C LEU A 138 11.68 6.16 -11.57
N THR A 139 12.65 5.60 -12.24
CA THR A 139 13.73 6.35 -12.90
C THR A 139 13.52 6.43 -14.39
#